data_96431d251dea3e70bb0af4dd49b3bd32
#
_entry.id   96431d251dea3e70bb0af4dd49b3bd32
#
_cell.length_a   1.000
_cell.length_b   1.000
_cell.length_c   1.000
_cell.angle_alpha   90.00
_cell.angle_beta   90.00
_cell.angle_gamma   90.00
#
_symmetry.space_group_name_H-M   'P 1'
#
loop_
_entity.id
_entity.type
_entity.pdbx_description
1 polymer ?
#
loop_
_entity_poly.entity_id
_entity_poly.type
_entity_poly.pdbx_seq_one_letter_code
_entity_poly.pdbx_strand_id
1 'polypeptide(L)'
;MLGHIKTVSDSSQIAEGVLATLVTQPEKMKAALDPFMLATDLGDHLVRKGVPFRETHHISGRCVALSEKTGIPTNELFYEQIKSFDARVKEDTAETFNYEQSVEMMASKGGASRPSVLEQIAVLRASLHQKSSLFFTIENDLGRPRFNGSEY
;
A
#
# COMPACT_ATOMS: atom_id res chain seq x y z
N MET A 1 17.91 25.96 -14.64
CA MET A 1 18.05 24.51 -14.94
C MET A 1 19.03 23.79 -14.00
N LEU A 2 20.28 24.25 -13.85
CA LEU A 2 21.28 23.59 -12.98
C LEU A 2 20.84 23.47 -11.51
N GLY A 3 20.14 24.46 -10.94
CA GLY A 3 19.64 24.42 -9.57
C GLY A 3 18.64 23.29 -9.31
N HIS A 4 17.76 23.00 -10.27
CA HIS A 4 16.78 21.89 -10.13
C HIS A 4 17.45 20.53 -10.15
N ILE A 5 18.49 20.34 -10.98
CA ILE A 5 19.25 19.08 -11.04
C ILE A 5 19.94 18.81 -9.71
N LYS A 6 20.56 19.84 -9.12
CA LYS A 6 21.18 19.73 -7.79
C LYS A 6 20.14 19.36 -6.71
N THR A 7 19.01 20.05 -6.68
CA THR A 7 17.95 19.77 -5.70
C THR A 7 17.45 18.32 -5.80
N VAL A 8 17.21 17.83 -7.02
CA VAL A 8 16.76 16.43 -7.23
C VAL A 8 17.83 15.44 -6.78
N SER A 9 19.11 15.70 -7.11
CA SER A 9 20.23 14.85 -6.70
C SER A 9 20.34 14.78 -5.17
N ASP A 10 20.33 15.93 -4.50
CA ASP A 10 20.43 16.03 -3.05
C ASP A 10 19.22 15.31 -2.37
N SER A 11 18.00 15.51 -2.91
CA SER A 11 16.80 14.83 -2.41
C SER A 11 16.89 13.32 -2.57
N SER A 12 17.44 12.82 -3.67
CA SER A 12 17.62 11.38 -3.89
C SER A 12 18.60 10.75 -2.90
N GLN A 13 19.69 11.45 -2.58
CA GLN A 13 20.66 11.00 -1.57
C GLN A 13 20.05 10.95 -0.17
N ILE A 14 19.26 11.97 0.18
CA ILE A 14 18.52 11.98 1.47
C ILE A 14 17.53 10.80 1.52
N ALA A 15 16.78 10.56 0.46
CA ALA A 15 15.83 9.45 0.38
C ALA A 15 16.53 8.09 0.52
N GLU A 16 17.70 7.91 -0.09
CA GLU A 16 18.53 6.71 0.08
C GLU A 16 18.94 6.52 1.54
N GLY A 17 19.42 7.57 2.21
CA GLY A 17 19.79 7.52 3.63
C GLY A 17 18.60 7.18 4.53
N VAL A 18 17.42 7.75 4.26
CA VAL A 18 16.18 7.42 4.99
C VAL A 18 15.82 5.94 4.84
N LEU A 19 15.87 5.41 3.63
CA LEU A 19 15.56 4.00 3.38
C LEU A 19 16.59 3.06 4.01
N ALA A 20 17.87 3.41 3.95
CA ALA A 20 18.95 2.60 4.52
C ALA A 20 18.89 2.49 6.05
N THR A 21 18.35 3.51 6.71
CA THR A 21 18.23 3.57 8.19
C THR A 21 16.83 3.22 8.70
N LEU A 22 15.88 2.92 7.81
CA LEU A 22 14.50 2.64 8.16
C LEU A 22 14.40 1.34 8.98
N VAL A 23 13.82 1.45 10.18
CA VAL A 23 13.49 0.31 11.03
C VAL A 23 11.98 0.15 11.11
N THR A 24 11.46 -0.92 10.50
CA THR A 24 10.03 -1.22 10.54
C THR A 24 9.66 -1.83 11.89
N GLN A 25 8.47 -1.46 12.41
CA GLN A 25 7.90 -2.03 13.62
C GLN A 25 6.52 -2.62 13.32
N PRO A 26 6.45 -3.85 12.75
CA PRO A 26 5.21 -4.43 12.22
C PRO A 26 4.07 -4.47 13.24
N GLU A 27 4.35 -4.81 14.48
CA GLU A 27 3.35 -4.90 15.56
C GLU A 27 2.71 -3.52 15.85
N LYS A 28 3.53 -2.47 15.92
CA LYS A 28 3.01 -1.11 16.10
C LYS A 28 2.25 -0.61 14.90
N MET A 29 2.72 -0.95 13.68
CA MET A 29 2.04 -0.60 12.45
C MET A 29 0.66 -1.28 12.38
N LYS A 30 0.57 -2.56 12.74
CA LYS A 30 -0.70 -3.29 12.82
C LYS A 30 -1.63 -2.71 13.87
N ALA A 31 -1.11 -2.38 15.05
CA ALA A 31 -1.90 -1.80 16.14
C ALA A 31 -2.42 -0.38 15.84
N ALA A 32 -1.81 0.32 14.89
CA ALA A 32 -2.23 1.66 14.46
C ALA A 32 -3.31 1.65 13.37
N LEU A 33 -3.75 0.47 12.90
CA LEU A 33 -4.82 0.37 11.91
C LEU A 33 -6.15 0.74 12.56
N ASP A 34 -6.86 1.67 11.92
CA ASP A 34 -8.17 2.12 12.36
C ASP A 34 -9.28 1.30 11.69
N PRO A 35 -10.28 0.77 12.44
CA PRO A 35 -11.41 0.03 11.89
C PRO A 35 -12.20 0.79 10.81
N PHE A 36 -12.21 2.12 10.82
CA PHE A 36 -12.85 2.92 9.77
C PHE A 36 -12.21 2.75 8.40
N MET A 37 -10.94 2.34 8.33
CA MET A 37 -10.27 2.05 7.05
C MET A 37 -10.97 0.93 6.27
N LEU A 38 -11.59 -0.03 6.97
CA LEU A 38 -12.32 -1.14 6.37
C LEU A 38 -13.67 -0.76 5.74
N ALA A 39 -14.14 0.47 5.95
CA ALA A 39 -15.37 0.95 5.32
C ALA A 39 -15.26 1.03 3.78
N THR A 40 -14.07 1.26 3.24
CA THR A 40 -13.78 1.20 1.81
C THR A 40 -13.88 -0.22 1.27
N ASP A 41 -13.39 -1.20 2.02
CA ASP A 41 -13.46 -2.62 1.62
C ASP A 41 -14.90 -3.11 1.53
N LEU A 42 -15.77 -2.64 2.43
CA LEU A 42 -17.21 -2.87 2.34
C LEU A 42 -17.79 -2.33 1.01
N GLY A 43 -17.40 -1.11 0.63
CA GLY A 43 -17.83 -0.51 -0.63
C GLY A 43 -17.38 -1.33 -1.84
N ASP A 44 -16.11 -1.72 -1.87
CA ASP A 44 -15.52 -2.53 -2.95
C ASP A 44 -16.15 -3.93 -3.03
N HIS A 45 -16.43 -4.56 -1.90
CA HIS A 45 -17.12 -5.84 -1.84
C HIS A 45 -18.51 -5.76 -2.47
N LEU A 46 -19.29 -4.75 -2.14
CA LEU A 46 -20.62 -4.54 -2.70
C LEU A 46 -20.56 -4.22 -4.22
N VAL A 47 -19.57 -3.46 -4.67
CA VAL A 47 -19.33 -3.22 -6.11
C VAL A 47 -19.08 -4.54 -6.84
N ARG A 48 -18.26 -5.42 -6.31
CA ARG A 48 -18.01 -6.75 -6.91
C ARG A 48 -19.27 -7.60 -6.97
N LYS A 49 -20.24 -7.34 -6.09
CA LYS A 49 -21.58 -7.95 -6.13
C LYS A 49 -22.58 -7.25 -7.05
N GLY A 50 -22.13 -6.25 -7.80
CA GLY A 50 -22.92 -5.56 -8.80
C GLY A 50 -23.71 -4.36 -8.27
N VAL A 51 -23.44 -3.90 -7.05
CA VAL A 51 -24.04 -2.65 -6.52
C VAL A 51 -23.29 -1.46 -7.10
N PRO A 52 -23.99 -0.45 -7.67
CA PRO A 52 -23.34 0.75 -8.20
C PRO A 52 -22.46 1.46 -7.18
N PHE A 53 -21.27 1.89 -7.56
CA PHE A 53 -20.29 2.53 -6.66
C PHE A 53 -20.87 3.67 -5.82
N ARG A 54 -21.71 4.52 -6.40
CA ARG A 54 -22.34 5.63 -5.66
C ARG A 54 -23.23 5.15 -4.52
N GLU A 55 -23.93 4.04 -4.72
CA GLU A 55 -24.79 3.45 -3.70
C GLU A 55 -23.94 2.79 -2.59
N THR A 56 -22.87 2.10 -2.97
CA THR A 56 -21.97 1.47 -1.99
C THR A 56 -21.29 2.49 -1.09
N HIS A 57 -20.95 3.66 -1.64
CA HIS A 57 -20.39 4.77 -0.84
C HIS A 57 -21.39 5.25 0.23
N HIS A 58 -22.67 5.36 -0.12
CA HIS A 58 -23.71 5.72 0.86
C HIS A 58 -23.91 4.64 1.92
N ILE A 59 -23.86 3.36 1.55
CA ILE A 59 -23.98 2.23 2.49
C ILE A 59 -22.82 2.25 3.47
N SER A 60 -21.57 2.35 2.96
CA SER A 60 -20.37 2.44 3.79
C SER A 60 -20.39 3.64 4.72
N GLY A 61 -20.82 4.80 4.23
CA GLY A 61 -20.98 6.01 5.05
C GLY A 61 -21.99 5.85 6.18
N ARG A 62 -23.09 5.12 5.94
CA ARG A 62 -24.08 4.80 7.01
C ARG A 62 -23.51 3.84 8.05
N CYS A 63 -22.65 2.90 7.66
CA CYS A 63 -21.96 2.02 8.60
C CYS A 63 -21.00 2.81 9.48
N VAL A 64 -20.23 3.74 8.91
CA VAL A 64 -19.34 4.62 9.68
C VAL A 64 -20.15 5.48 10.65
N ALA A 65 -21.21 6.13 10.19
CA ALA A 65 -22.07 6.97 11.04
C ALA A 65 -22.73 6.16 12.18
N LEU A 66 -23.10 4.91 11.93
CA LEU A 66 -23.62 4.03 12.99
C LEU A 66 -22.53 3.68 14.01
N SER A 67 -21.33 3.34 13.53
CA SER A 67 -20.16 3.06 14.38
C SER A 67 -19.83 4.24 15.29
N GLU A 68 -19.76 5.45 14.75
CA GLU A 68 -19.55 6.69 15.53
C GLU A 68 -20.65 6.91 16.57
N LYS A 69 -21.92 6.73 16.18
CA LYS A 69 -23.07 6.94 17.07
C LYS A 69 -23.13 5.93 18.21
N THR A 70 -22.77 4.67 17.96
CA THR A 70 -22.87 3.58 18.94
C THR A 70 -21.58 3.38 19.72
N GLY A 71 -20.46 3.92 19.26
CA GLY A 71 -19.13 3.64 19.80
C GLY A 71 -18.62 2.21 19.53
N ILE A 72 -19.33 1.46 18.65
CA ILE A 72 -18.95 0.10 18.25
C ILE A 72 -18.04 0.20 17.01
N PRO A 73 -16.82 -0.37 17.02
CA PRO A 73 -15.94 -0.38 15.86
C PRO A 73 -16.63 -0.98 14.61
N THR A 74 -16.32 -0.48 13.42
CA THR A 74 -16.98 -0.90 12.18
C THR A 74 -16.89 -2.40 11.93
N ASN A 75 -15.76 -3.02 12.29
CA ASN A 75 -15.53 -4.47 12.18
C ASN A 75 -16.27 -5.31 13.22
N GLU A 76 -16.88 -4.68 14.23
CA GLU A 76 -17.70 -5.33 15.26
C GLU A 76 -19.19 -5.09 15.07
N LEU A 77 -19.59 -4.34 14.04
CA LEU A 77 -20.99 -4.16 13.71
C LEU A 77 -21.63 -5.49 13.31
N PHE A 78 -22.81 -5.75 13.90
CA PHE A 78 -23.55 -6.95 13.56
C PHE A 78 -24.07 -6.92 12.12
N TYR A 79 -24.04 -8.07 11.45
CA TYR A 79 -24.58 -8.23 10.10
C TYR A 79 -25.98 -7.63 9.92
N GLU A 80 -26.87 -7.87 10.88
CA GLU A 80 -28.25 -7.35 10.84
C GLU A 80 -28.34 -5.82 10.80
N GLN A 81 -27.38 -5.14 11.45
CA GLN A 81 -27.30 -3.68 11.42
C GLN A 81 -26.90 -3.19 10.03
N ILE A 82 -25.91 -3.83 9.42
CA ILE A 82 -25.45 -3.47 8.07
C ILE A 82 -26.52 -3.83 7.03
N LYS A 83 -27.16 -4.99 7.16
CA LYS A 83 -28.26 -5.44 6.32
C LYS A 83 -29.48 -4.49 6.35
N SER A 84 -29.72 -3.82 7.48
CA SER A 84 -30.78 -2.83 7.59
C SER A 84 -30.59 -1.62 6.66
N PHE A 85 -29.37 -1.41 6.17
CA PHE A 85 -29.05 -0.32 5.26
C PHE A 85 -29.32 -0.67 3.79
N ASP A 86 -29.14 -1.95 3.42
CA ASP A 86 -29.42 -2.44 2.08
C ASP A 86 -29.63 -3.96 2.09
N ALA A 87 -30.73 -4.41 1.48
CA ALA A 87 -31.10 -5.83 1.42
C ALA A 87 -30.12 -6.69 0.59
N ARG A 88 -29.28 -6.06 -0.23
CA ARG A 88 -28.26 -6.75 -1.03
C ARG A 88 -27.02 -7.14 -0.21
N VAL A 89 -26.89 -6.64 1.01
CA VAL A 89 -25.83 -7.05 1.95
C VAL A 89 -26.10 -8.50 2.37
N LYS A 90 -25.08 -9.37 2.25
CA LYS A 90 -25.15 -10.79 2.60
C LYS A 90 -24.24 -11.08 3.79
N GLU A 91 -24.38 -12.26 4.37
CA GLU A 91 -23.60 -12.70 5.55
C GLU A 91 -22.09 -12.70 5.32
N ASP A 92 -21.64 -12.97 4.09
CA ASP A 92 -20.23 -12.93 3.70
C ASP A 92 -19.60 -11.54 3.77
N THR A 93 -20.41 -10.50 3.94
CA THR A 93 -19.92 -9.12 4.17
C THR A 93 -19.11 -9.01 5.47
N ALA A 94 -19.37 -9.84 6.47
CA ALA A 94 -18.60 -9.85 7.71
C ALA A 94 -17.11 -10.24 7.49
N GLU A 95 -16.82 -11.05 6.46
CA GLU A 95 -15.46 -11.44 6.11
C GLU A 95 -14.64 -10.27 5.54
N THR A 96 -15.32 -9.22 5.06
CA THR A 96 -14.66 -8.04 4.47
C THR A 96 -13.90 -7.20 5.50
N PHE A 97 -14.28 -7.32 6.78
CA PHE A 97 -13.65 -6.58 7.87
C PHE A 97 -12.40 -7.26 8.43
N ASN A 98 -11.53 -7.74 7.53
CA ASN A 98 -10.27 -8.37 7.87
C ASN A 98 -9.13 -7.65 7.13
N TYR A 99 -8.21 -7.03 7.86
CA TYR A 99 -7.09 -6.28 7.28
C TYR A 99 -6.18 -7.13 6.38
N GLU A 100 -5.95 -8.39 6.72
CA GLU A 100 -5.09 -9.29 5.95
C GLU A 100 -5.75 -9.64 4.61
N GLN A 101 -7.05 -9.93 4.62
CA GLN A 101 -7.83 -10.13 3.39
C GLN A 101 -7.89 -8.86 2.54
N SER A 102 -8.12 -7.70 3.16
CA SER A 102 -8.13 -6.41 2.46
C SER A 102 -6.85 -6.21 1.64
N VAL A 103 -5.69 -6.41 2.27
CA VAL A 103 -4.38 -6.27 1.59
C VAL A 103 -4.23 -7.29 0.47
N GLU A 104 -4.59 -8.57 0.68
CA GLU A 104 -4.46 -9.61 -0.35
C GLU A 104 -5.40 -9.39 -1.55
N MET A 105 -6.50 -8.69 -1.37
CA MET A 105 -7.40 -8.32 -2.48
C MET A 105 -6.84 -7.21 -3.38
N MET A 106 -5.80 -6.48 -2.97
CA MET A 106 -5.12 -5.45 -3.77
C MET A 106 -4.13 -6.08 -4.76
N ALA A 107 -4.61 -6.97 -5.61
CA ALA A 107 -3.82 -7.81 -6.52
C ALA A 107 -3.53 -7.18 -7.89
N SER A 108 -3.90 -5.93 -8.12
CA SER A 108 -3.54 -5.21 -9.34
C SER A 108 -2.02 -5.03 -9.45
N LYS A 109 -1.52 -4.84 -10.68
CA LYS A 109 -0.09 -4.54 -10.89
C LYS A 109 0.31 -3.28 -10.11
N GLY A 110 1.32 -3.41 -9.27
CA GLY A 110 1.72 -2.34 -8.34
C GLY A 110 0.90 -2.30 -7.05
N GLY A 111 -0.01 -3.25 -6.83
CA GLY A 111 -0.81 -3.36 -5.61
C GLY A 111 -0.05 -3.88 -4.40
N ALA A 112 -0.73 -3.89 -3.26
CA ALA A 112 -0.14 -4.25 -1.96
C ALA A 112 -0.24 -5.75 -1.61
N SER A 113 -0.93 -6.57 -2.43
CA SER A 113 -0.98 -8.02 -2.18
C SER A 113 0.41 -8.65 -2.23
N ARG A 114 0.62 -9.69 -1.45
CA ARG A 114 1.92 -10.37 -1.38
C ARG A 114 2.47 -10.78 -2.76
N PRO A 115 1.70 -11.37 -3.68
CA PRO A 115 2.19 -11.68 -5.02
C PRO A 115 2.61 -10.43 -5.80
N SER A 116 1.81 -9.37 -5.77
CA SER A 116 2.12 -8.10 -6.46
C SER A 116 3.39 -7.45 -5.92
N VAL A 117 3.59 -7.46 -4.61
CA VAL A 117 4.80 -6.91 -3.98
C VAL A 117 6.03 -7.73 -4.35
N LEU A 118 5.95 -9.06 -4.35
CA LEU A 118 7.06 -9.93 -4.76
C LEU A 118 7.44 -9.72 -6.23
N GLU A 119 6.46 -9.54 -7.12
CA GLU A 119 6.71 -9.20 -8.52
C GLU A 119 7.45 -7.85 -8.65
N GLN A 120 6.99 -6.82 -7.93
CA GLN A 120 7.63 -5.50 -7.90
C GLN A 120 9.08 -5.58 -7.42
N ILE A 121 9.34 -6.36 -6.35
CA ILE A 121 10.69 -6.58 -5.83
C ILE A 121 11.57 -7.24 -6.90
N ALA A 122 11.07 -8.26 -7.60
CA ALA A 122 11.83 -8.93 -8.66
C ALA A 122 12.18 -7.97 -9.80
N VAL A 123 11.22 -7.16 -10.26
CA VAL A 123 11.41 -6.14 -11.30
C VAL A 123 12.45 -5.09 -10.87
N LEU A 124 12.35 -4.58 -9.65
CA LEU A 124 13.29 -3.59 -9.14
C LEU A 124 14.72 -4.16 -9.01
N ARG A 125 14.86 -5.38 -8.49
CA ARG A 125 16.17 -6.05 -8.42
C ARG A 125 16.80 -6.24 -9.79
N ALA A 126 16.02 -6.70 -10.76
CA ALA A 126 16.52 -6.85 -12.15
C ALA A 126 17.00 -5.51 -12.73
N SER A 127 16.23 -4.43 -12.51
CA SER A 127 16.58 -3.08 -12.97
C SER A 127 17.85 -2.54 -12.31
N LEU A 128 18.07 -2.82 -11.04
CA LEU A 128 19.28 -2.43 -10.32
C LEU A 128 20.51 -3.17 -10.86
N HIS A 129 20.40 -4.48 -11.08
CA HIS A 129 21.48 -5.27 -11.66
C HIS A 129 21.87 -4.80 -13.07
N GLN A 130 20.88 -4.50 -13.91
CA GLN A 130 21.11 -4.00 -15.26
C GLN A 130 21.83 -2.64 -15.24
N LYS A 131 21.45 -1.73 -14.34
CA LYS A 131 22.11 -0.42 -14.20
C LYS A 131 23.53 -0.55 -13.68
N SER A 132 23.79 -1.42 -12.70
CA SER A 132 25.15 -1.68 -12.19
C SER A 132 26.07 -2.20 -13.26
N SER A 133 25.63 -3.12 -14.12
CA SER A 133 26.43 -3.63 -15.23
C SER A 133 26.73 -2.55 -16.28
N LEU A 134 25.75 -1.69 -16.57
CA LEU A 134 25.92 -0.59 -17.51
C LEU A 134 26.93 0.46 -16.98
N PHE A 135 26.84 0.83 -15.71
CA PHE A 135 27.79 1.74 -15.05
C PHE A 135 29.21 1.19 -15.08
N PHE A 136 29.36 -0.09 -14.76
CA PHE A 136 30.67 -0.77 -14.80
C PHE A 136 31.29 -0.80 -16.21
N THR A 137 30.45 -0.98 -17.23
CA THR A 137 30.88 -0.93 -18.63
C THR A 137 31.33 0.48 -19.03
N ILE A 138 30.56 1.51 -18.69
CA ILE A 138 30.88 2.91 -18.98
C ILE A 138 32.16 3.36 -18.27
N GLU A 139 32.40 2.97 -17.01
CA GLU A 139 33.62 3.30 -16.29
C GLU A 139 34.86 2.64 -16.92
N ASN A 140 34.73 1.40 -17.39
CA ASN A 140 35.84 0.70 -18.10
C ASN A 140 36.12 1.33 -19.47
N ASP A 141 35.10 1.74 -20.21
CA ASP A 141 35.24 2.35 -21.55
C ASP A 141 35.83 3.78 -21.47
N LEU A 142 35.53 4.54 -20.39
CA LEU A 142 36.02 5.90 -20.20
C LEU A 142 37.43 5.99 -19.56
N GLY A 143 38.05 4.86 -19.22
CA GLY A 143 39.43 4.80 -18.71
C GLY A 143 39.68 5.62 -17.43
N ARG A 144 38.68 5.85 -16.61
CA ARG A 144 38.83 6.59 -15.34
C ARG A 144 39.50 5.71 -14.28
N PRO A 145 40.53 6.22 -13.55
CA PRO A 145 41.15 5.47 -12.47
C PRO A 145 40.11 5.14 -11.38
N ARG A 146 40.10 3.88 -10.96
CA ARG A 146 39.25 3.41 -9.85
C ARG A 146 39.59 4.22 -8.59
N PHE A 147 38.65 4.93 -8.06
CA PHE A 147 38.73 5.45 -6.69
C PHE A 147 38.75 4.25 -5.75
N ASN A 148 39.92 3.90 -5.26
CA ASN A 148 40.10 2.86 -4.24
C ASN A 148 39.69 3.47 -2.90
N GLY A 149 38.45 3.23 -2.44
CA GLY A 149 37.89 3.70 -1.17
C GLY A 149 38.46 2.99 0.07
N SER A 150 39.78 2.96 0.20
CA SER A 150 40.44 2.38 1.39
C SER A 150 41.36 3.38 2.11
N GLU A 151 41.03 4.66 2.06
CA GLU A 151 41.67 5.64 2.93
C GLU A 151 40.62 6.68 3.38
N TYR A 152 39.92 6.34 4.49
CA TYR A 152 39.47 7.26 5.56
C TYR A 152 38.99 6.44 6.75
#